data_b85c082c6727f81f64b5cb34280d6105
#
_entry.id   b85c082c6727f81f64b5cb34280d6105
#
_cell.length_a   1.000
_cell.length_b   1.000
_cell.length_c   1.000
_cell.angle_alpha   90.00
_cell.angle_beta   90.00
_cell.angle_gamma   90.00
#
_symmetry.space_group_name_H-M   'P 1'
#
loop_
_entity.id
_entity.type
_entity.pdbx_description
1 polymer ?
#
loop_
_entity_poly.entity_id
_entity_poly.type
_entity_poly.pdbx_seq_one_letter_code
_entity_poly.pdbx_strand_id
1 'polypeptide(L)'
;MGPTTGLPALRPLYNRLVPELPEVETLVRILRTGSGGAPPLPGRSIRDVTIGWPGHIARPDAAAFQKAIRGRRIHDVQRRGKYLVFPLGDASMLIHLKMSGDLSVVRTDSPDGRYEHTRFHLEDGWDLRFADARKFGKVFLMDDPSGVLGALGPEPMADGFTARILRDRLRRHARSLKPLLLDQTFIAGLGNIYADEALHRARLHPLRRSDRLSDEEARRLWRGIRAALRQGLRHNGASIDWVYRGGDFQNHFRVYQRTGEPCPVCRTRIRRIVVGQRGTHYCPSCQPERRR
;
A
#
# COMPACT_ATOMS: atom_id res chain seq x y z
N MET A 1 23.17 -41.32 25.10
CA MET A 1 23.05 -39.85 25.19
C MET A 1 22.87 -39.32 23.78
N GLY A 2 21.67 -39.04 23.35
CA GLY A 2 21.35 -38.49 22.02
C GLY A 2 21.26 -36.99 22.08
N PRO A 3 21.55 -36.27 20.98
CA PRO A 3 21.51 -34.82 20.95
C PRO A 3 20.06 -34.32 20.93
N THR A 4 19.73 -33.45 21.88
CA THR A 4 18.50 -32.68 21.94
C THR A 4 18.44 -31.69 20.78
N THR A 5 17.58 -31.94 19.81
CA THR A 5 17.24 -30.97 18.74
C THR A 5 16.44 -29.84 19.35
N GLY A 6 17.10 -28.72 19.58
CA GLY A 6 16.45 -27.47 19.95
C GLY A 6 15.53 -26.99 18.83
N LEU A 7 14.24 -26.85 19.14
CA LEU A 7 13.27 -26.20 18.28
C LEU A 7 13.71 -24.75 17.99
N PRO A 8 13.65 -24.27 16.74
CA PRO A 8 13.98 -22.89 16.44
C PRO A 8 12.98 -21.96 17.15
N ALA A 9 13.54 -20.98 17.87
CA ALA A 9 12.77 -19.96 18.58
C ALA A 9 11.71 -19.34 17.67
N LEU A 10 10.47 -19.38 18.09
CA LEU A 10 9.34 -18.69 17.44
C LEU A 10 9.70 -17.22 17.26
N ARG A 11 9.86 -16.79 16.01
CA ARG A 11 10.05 -15.39 15.69
C ARG A 11 8.86 -14.58 16.18
N PRO A 12 9.07 -13.48 16.93
CA PRO A 12 7.99 -12.71 17.50
C PRO A 12 7.12 -12.05 16.41
N LEU A 13 5.84 -12.25 16.63
CA LEU A 13 4.66 -11.67 16.02
C LEU A 13 4.86 -10.43 15.09
N TYR A 14 4.81 -10.70 13.80
CA TYR A 14 4.18 -9.99 12.68
C TYR A 14 4.00 -8.48 12.77
N ASN A 15 4.90 -7.75 12.17
CA ASN A 15 4.65 -6.41 11.67
C ASN A 15 3.73 -6.55 10.43
N ARG A 16 2.45 -6.30 10.62
CA ARG A 16 1.38 -6.49 9.64
C ARG A 16 1.46 -5.40 8.58
N LEU A 17 1.92 -5.76 7.40
CA LEU A 17 2.06 -4.83 6.28
C LEU A 17 0.74 -4.71 5.53
N VAL A 18 0.46 -3.51 5.10
CA VAL A 18 -0.63 -3.16 4.18
C VAL A 18 0.05 -2.82 2.87
N PRO A 19 -0.40 -3.32 1.71
CA PRO A 19 0.09 -2.79 0.44
C PRO A 19 -0.01 -1.27 0.42
N GLU A 20 1.12 -0.61 0.17
CA GLU A 20 1.23 0.85 0.10
C GLU A 20 1.22 1.30 -1.37
N LEU A 21 1.47 2.56 -1.64
CA LEU A 21 1.42 3.09 -3.00
C LEU A 21 2.22 2.27 -4.04
N PRO A 22 3.49 1.87 -3.79
CA PRO A 22 4.24 1.14 -4.81
C PRO A 22 3.70 -0.26 -5.10
N GLU A 23 3.22 -0.99 -4.09
CA GLU A 23 2.63 -2.32 -4.25
C GLU A 23 1.33 -2.23 -5.06
N VAL A 24 0.47 -1.26 -4.73
CA VAL A 24 -0.79 -1.04 -5.47
C VAL A 24 -0.53 -0.57 -6.89
N GLU A 25 0.44 0.32 -7.12
CA GLU A 25 0.82 0.77 -8.45
C GLU A 25 1.37 -0.37 -9.31
N THR A 26 2.12 -1.28 -8.73
CA THR A 26 2.64 -2.44 -9.45
C THR A 26 1.50 -3.37 -9.88
N LEU A 27 0.53 -3.62 -8.99
CA LEU A 27 -0.67 -4.38 -9.36
C LEU A 27 -1.45 -3.69 -10.48
N VAL A 28 -1.64 -2.38 -10.40
CA VAL A 28 -2.30 -1.61 -11.46
C VAL A 28 -1.60 -1.81 -12.80
N ARG A 29 -0.26 -1.74 -12.84
CA ARG A 29 0.51 -1.96 -14.07
C ARG A 29 0.30 -3.38 -14.60
N ILE A 30 0.42 -4.39 -13.74
CA ILE A 30 0.22 -5.80 -14.09
C ILE A 30 -1.19 -6.01 -14.68
N LEU A 31 -2.22 -5.51 -14.01
CA LEU A 31 -3.60 -5.67 -14.45
C LEU A 31 -3.91 -4.88 -15.72
N ARG A 32 -3.25 -3.74 -15.93
CA ARG A 32 -3.42 -2.89 -17.11
C ARG A 32 -2.75 -3.47 -18.36
N THR A 33 -1.57 -4.10 -18.22
CA THR A 33 -0.76 -4.54 -19.37
C THR A 33 -0.78 -6.05 -19.57
N GLY A 34 -1.29 -6.80 -18.59
CA GLY A 34 -1.15 -8.26 -18.54
C GLY A 34 0.23 -8.68 -18.04
N SER A 35 0.37 -9.89 -17.56
CA SER A 35 1.64 -10.48 -17.09
C SER A 35 1.52 -12.00 -16.99
N GLY A 36 2.64 -12.72 -17.21
CA GLY A 36 2.68 -14.18 -17.02
C GLY A 36 1.68 -14.98 -17.84
N GLY A 37 1.37 -14.51 -19.05
CA GLY A 37 0.35 -15.13 -19.92
C GLY A 37 -1.08 -14.67 -19.63
N ALA A 38 -1.33 -13.95 -18.52
CA ALA A 38 -2.61 -13.33 -18.26
C ALA A 38 -2.78 -12.06 -19.12
N PRO A 39 -3.97 -11.85 -19.72
CA PRO A 39 -4.22 -10.71 -20.58
C PRO A 39 -4.45 -9.42 -19.78
N PRO A 40 -4.35 -8.23 -20.44
CA PRO A 40 -4.74 -6.96 -19.85
C PRO A 40 -6.25 -6.94 -19.54
N LEU A 41 -6.63 -6.28 -18.45
CA LEU A 41 -8.03 -6.10 -18.05
C LEU A 41 -8.79 -5.03 -18.86
N PRO A 42 -8.17 -3.91 -19.27
CA PRO A 42 -8.88 -2.90 -20.07
C PRO A 42 -9.50 -3.51 -21.34
N GLY A 43 -10.76 -3.14 -21.57
CA GLY A 43 -11.54 -3.65 -22.71
C GLY A 43 -12.38 -4.88 -22.41
N ARG A 44 -12.18 -5.56 -21.28
CA ARG A 44 -12.91 -6.78 -20.90
C ARG A 44 -14.19 -6.45 -20.16
N SER A 45 -15.22 -7.28 -20.38
CA SER A 45 -16.51 -7.17 -19.69
C SER A 45 -16.61 -8.19 -18.56
N ILE A 46 -17.20 -7.78 -17.45
CA ILE A 46 -17.49 -8.64 -16.31
C ILE A 46 -18.83 -9.35 -16.55
N ARG A 47 -18.78 -10.66 -16.83
CA ARG A 47 -19.98 -11.47 -17.06
C ARG A 47 -20.79 -11.65 -15.77
N ASP A 48 -20.10 -11.96 -14.67
CA ASP A 48 -20.70 -12.20 -13.35
C ASP A 48 -19.67 -12.07 -12.25
N VAL A 49 -20.09 -12.15 -10.99
CA VAL A 49 -19.21 -12.21 -9.82
C VAL A 49 -19.66 -13.28 -8.84
N THR A 50 -18.72 -14.10 -8.37
CA THR A 50 -18.92 -15.01 -7.23
C THR A 50 -18.40 -14.35 -5.97
N ILE A 51 -19.28 -14.22 -4.96
CA ILE A 51 -18.96 -13.56 -3.67
C ILE A 51 -19.01 -14.62 -2.57
N GLY A 52 -17.86 -15.24 -2.27
CA GLY A 52 -17.72 -16.22 -1.18
C GLY A 52 -17.62 -15.56 0.21
N TRP A 53 -17.33 -14.26 0.28
CA TRP A 53 -17.34 -13.49 1.52
C TRP A 53 -18.04 -12.14 1.31
N PRO A 54 -19.33 -12.00 1.69
CA PRO A 54 -20.08 -10.74 1.52
C PRO A 54 -19.43 -9.53 2.19
N GLY A 55 -18.67 -9.73 3.27
CA GLY A 55 -17.95 -8.66 3.96
C GLY A 55 -16.86 -7.97 3.12
N HIS A 56 -16.47 -8.50 1.95
CA HIS A 56 -15.64 -7.79 0.98
C HIS A 56 -16.39 -6.63 0.33
N ILE A 57 -17.68 -6.80 0.08
CA ILE A 57 -18.47 -5.76 -0.59
C ILE A 57 -18.85 -4.71 0.43
N ALA A 58 -18.37 -3.49 0.22
CA ALA A 58 -18.62 -2.37 1.10
C ALA A 58 -19.80 -1.51 0.65
N ARG A 59 -19.99 -1.39 -0.67
CA ARG A 59 -21.12 -0.67 -1.30
C ARG A 59 -21.30 -1.17 -2.74
N PRO A 60 -22.56 -1.28 -3.20
CA PRO A 60 -23.77 -1.44 -2.40
C PRO A 60 -23.73 -2.73 -1.56
N ASP A 61 -24.85 -3.28 -1.10
CA ASP A 61 -24.86 -4.64 -0.53
C ASP A 61 -24.45 -5.70 -1.59
N ALA A 62 -24.14 -6.92 -1.14
CA ALA A 62 -23.60 -7.94 -2.03
C ALA A 62 -24.54 -8.35 -3.16
N ALA A 63 -25.85 -8.42 -2.91
CA ALA A 63 -26.84 -8.80 -3.93
C ALA A 63 -27.02 -7.70 -4.98
N ALA A 64 -27.14 -6.46 -4.53
CA ALA A 64 -27.22 -5.27 -5.41
C ALA A 64 -25.91 -5.11 -6.21
N PHE A 65 -24.75 -5.33 -5.57
CA PHE A 65 -23.45 -5.32 -6.23
C PHE A 65 -23.39 -6.36 -7.37
N GLN A 66 -23.76 -7.62 -7.07
CA GLN A 66 -23.73 -8.70 -8.06
C GLN A 66 -24.60 -8.38 -9.27
N LYS A 67 -25.79 -7.81 -9.05
CA LYS A 67 -26.66 -7.39 -10.14
C LYS A 67 -26.07 -6.23 -10.95
N ALA A 68 -25.53 -5.22 -10.26
CA ALA A 68 -25.04 -3.99 -10.88
C ALA A 68 -23.71 -4.13 -11.63
N ILE A 69 -22.88 -5.12 -11.29
CA ILE A 69 -21.57 -5.31 -11.91
C ILE A 69 -21.63 -6.09 -13.22
N ARG A 70 -22.70 -6.86 -13.46
CA ARG A 70 -22.86 -7.70 -14.65
C ARG A 70 -22.91 -6.86 -15.92
N GLY A 71 -22.21 -7.34 -16.95
CA GLY A 71 -22.14 -6.69 -18.26
C GLY A 71 -21.29 -5.43 -18.31
N ARG A 72 -20.76 -4.96 -17.16
CA ARG A 72 -19.91 -3.76 -17.14
C ARG A 72 -18.54 -4.02 -17.75
N ARG A 73 -18.11 -3.09 -18.61
CA ARG A 73 -16.82 -3.15 -19.28
C ARG A 73 -15.78 -2.39 -18.44
N ILE A 74 -14.62 -2.99 -18.23
CA ILE A 74 -13.46 -2.34 -17.60
C ILE A 74 -12.79 -1.46 -18.66
N HIS A 75 -12.84 -0.13 -18.49
CA HIS A 75 -12.24 0.78 -19.44
C HIS A 75 -10.75 1.00 -19.18
N ASP A 76 -10.36 0.99 -17.91
CA ASP A 76 -8.95 1.16 -17.49
C ASP A 76 -8.75 0.57 -16.09
N VAL A 77 -7.50 0.48 -15.64
CA VAL A 77 -7.11 0.19 -14.27
C VAL A 77 -6.20 1.31 -13.79
N GLN A 78 -6.61 2.01 -12.75
CA GLN A 78 -5.95 3.19 -12.21
C GLN A 78 -5.65 3.03 -10.72
N ARG A 79 -4.87 3.94 -10.15
CA ARG A 79 -4.61 4.01 -8.71
C ARG A 79 -4.93 5.39 -8.15
N ARG A 80 -5.51 5.40 -6.95
CA ARG A 80 -5.58 6.60 -6.11
C ARG A 80 -5.23 6.23 -4.66
N GLY A 81 -4.15 6.80 -4.12
CA GLY A 81 -3.63 6.39 -2.81
C GLY A 81 -3.29 4.90 -2.77
N LYS A 82 -4.03 4.15 -1.95
CA LYS A 82 -3.93 2.68 -1.83
C LYS A 82 -5.15 1.95 -2.42
N TYR A 83 -5.94 2.63 -3.23
CA TYR A 83 -7.07 2.05 -3.95
C TYR A 83 -6.69 1.74 -5.40
N LEU A 84 -7.09 0.55 -5.85
CA LEU A 84 -7.23 0.29 -7.27
C LEU A 84 -8.59 0.86 -7.71
N VAL A 85 -8.62 1.50 -8.85
CA VAL A 85 -9.79 2.15 -9.44
C VAL A 85 -10.02 1.56 -10.82
N PHE A 86 -11.20 1.00 -11.05
CA PHE A 86 -11.61 0.42 -12.31
C PHE A 86 -12.78 1.26 -12.86
N PRO A 87 -12.53 2.19 -13.80
CA PRO A 87 -13.61 2.88 -14.50
C PRO A 87 -14.44 1.88 -15.32
N LEU A 88 -15.77 1.92 -15.15
CA LEU A 88 -16.74 1.01 -15.77
C LEU A 88 -17.79 1.75 -16.63
N GLY A 89 -17.45 2.92 -17.12
CA GLY A 89 -18.35 3.84 -17.81
C GLY A 89 -18.97 4.86 -16.86
N ASP A 90 -20.25 4.73 -16.57
CA ASP A 90 -21.03 5.58 -15.65
C ASP A 90 -20.76 5.28 -14.17
N ALA A 91 -20.01 4.22 -13.87
CA ALA A 91 -19.62 3.86 -12.50
C ALA A 91 -18.13 3.54 -12.40
N SER A 92 -17.66 3.43 -11.17
CA SER A 92 -16.30 2.97 -10.84
C SER A 92 -16.36 1.86 -9.81
N MET A 93 -15.59 0.78 -10.03
CA MET A 93 -15.29 -0.19 -9.00
C MET A 93 -13.98 0.20 -8.31
N LEU A 94 -14.01 0.27 -6.97
CA LEU A 94 -12.81 0.54 -6.16
C LEU A 94 -12.46 -0.70 -5.36
N ILE A 95 -11.18 -1.06 -5.31
CA ILE A 95 -10.69 -2.16 -4.45
C ILE A 95 -9.60 -1.62 -3.54
N HIS A 96 -9.77 -1.82 -2.23
CA HIS A 96 -8.74 -1.56 -1.22
C HIS A 96 -8.27 -2.89 -0.64
N LEU A 97 -7.02 -3.26 -0.88
CA LEU A 97 -6.45 -4.54 -0.48
C LEU A 97 -6.33 -4.73 1.04
N LYS A 98 -6.32 -3.62 1.81
CA LYS A 98 -6.07 -3.64 3.26
C LYS A 98 -4.76 -4.34 3.58
N MET A 99 -4.77 -5.44 4.37
CA MET A 99 -3.55 -6.03 4.93
C MET A 99 -3.09 -7.30 4.24
N SER A 100 -4.00 -8.02 3.60
CA SER A 100 -3.71 -9.35 3.02
C SER A 100 -4.42 -9.56 1.68
N GLY A 101 -5.02 -8.52 1.13
CA GLY A 101 -5.65 -8.59 -0.17
C GLY A 101 -4.63 -8.64 -1.30
N ASP A 102 -4.89 -9.50 -2.27
CA ASP A 102 -4.14 -9.62 -3.51
C ASP A 102 -5.09 -9.85 -4.68
N LEU A 103 -4.69 -9.44 -5.87
CA LEU A 103 -5.46 -9.60 -7.10
C LEU A 103 -4.63 -10.36 -8.13
N SER A 104 -5.26 -11.32 -8.78
CA SER A 104 -4.67 -12.08 -9.88
C SER A 104 -5.66 -12.25 -11.03
N VAL A 105 -5.16 -12.31 -12.25
CA VAL A 105 -5.94 -12.69 -13.45
C VAL A 105 -5.50 -14.08 -13.84
N VAL A 106 -6.43 -15.02 -13.83
CA VAL A 106 -6.17 -16.43 -14.14
C VAL A 106 -7.28 -16.98 -15.03
N ARG A 107 -7.02 -18.11 -15.69
CA ARG A 107 -8.06 -18.83 -16.44
C ARG A 107 -9.19 -19.25 -15.50
N THR A 108 -10.44 -19.18 -15.97
CA THR A 108 -11.62 -19.57 -15.18
C THR A 108 -11.57 -21.02 -14.73
N ASP A 109 -10.98 -21.90 -15.56
CA ASP A 109 -10.77 -23.33 -15.29
C ASP A 109 -9.58 -23.63 -14.37
N SER A 110 -8.79 -22.61 -13.97
CA SER A 110 -7.70 -22.79 -13.02
C SER A 110 -8.22 -23.24 -11.66
N PRO A 111 -7.50 -24.13 -10.95
CA PRO A 111 -7.87 -24.56 -9.60
C PRO A 111 -8.09 -23.38 -8.66
N ASP A 112 -8.95 -23.59 -7.67
CA ASP A 112 -9.22 -22.60 -6.65
C ASP A 112 -7.98 -22.29 -5.82
N GLY A 113 -7.61 -21.01 -5.77
CA GLY A 113 -6.54 -20.53 -4.91
C GLY A 113 -6.99 -20.41 -3.45
N ARG A 114 -6.00 -20.49 -2.56
CA ARG A 114 -6.26 -20.32 -1.13
C ARG A 114 -6.71 -18.89 -0.85
N TYR A 115 -7.79 -18.72 -0.08
CA TYR A 115 -8.34 -17.42 0.34
C TYR A 115 -8.96 -16.56 -0.78
N GLU A 116 -9.27 -17.12 -1.92
CA GLU A 116 -10.04 -16.44 -2.97
C GLU A 116 -11.50 -16.34 -2.56
N HIS A 117 -11.91 -15.15 -2.14
CA HIS A 117 -13.26 -14.94 -1.61
C HIS A 117 -14.18 -14.14 -2.55
N THR A 118 -13.62 -13.50 -3.57
CA THR A 118 -14.40 -12.79 -4.58
C THR A 118 -13.76 -13.00 -5.96
N ARG A 119 -14.57 -13.41 -6.94
CA ARG A 119 -14.13 -13.70 -8.31
C ARG A 119 -15.00 -12.96 -9.29
N PHE A 120 -14.40 -12.15 -10.12
CA PHE A 120 -15.07 -11.49 -11.23
C PHE A 120 -14.83 -12.31 -12.49
N HIS A 121 -15.87 -12.96 -12.99
CA HIS A 121 -15.82 -13.76 -14.20
C HIS A 121 -15.87 -12.85 -15.42
N LEU A 122 -14.88 -12.92 -16.29
CA LEU A 122 -14.80 -12.15 -17.51
C LEU A 122 -15.42 -12.95 -18.67
N GLU A 123 -15.87 -12.27 -19.75
CA GLU A 123 -16.56 -12.92 -20.86
C GLU A 123 -15.69 -13.90 -21.67
N ASP A 124 -14.39 -13.74 -21.60
CA ASP A 124 -13.42 -14.47 -22.44
C ASP A 124 -12.72 -15.64 -21.74
N GLY A 125 -13.31 -16.16 -20.66
CA GLY A 125 -12.81 -17.34 -19.94
C GLY A 125 -11.64 -17.05 -19.00
N TRP A 126 -11.54 -15.81 -18.50
CA TRP A 126 -10.62 -15.40 -17.45
C TRP A 126 -11.37 -14.89 -16.22
N ASP A 127 -10.76 -15.00 -15.08
CA ASP A 127 -11.24 -14.44 -13.81
C ASP A 127 -10.27 -13.40 -13.28
N LEU A 128 -10.80 -12.28 -12.75
CA LEU A 128 -10.08 -11.44 -11.80
C LEU A 128 -10.43 -11.96 -10.40
N ARG A 129 -9.46 -12.54 -9.71
CA ARG A 129 -9.64 -13.16 -8.39
C ARG A 129 -9.08 -12.29 -7.29
N PHE A 130 -9.88 -12.09 -6.25
CA PHE A 130 -9.49 -11.36 -5.05
C PHE A 130 -9.30 -12.33 -3.90
N ALA A 131 -8.03 -12.59 -3.55
CA ALA A 131 -7.62 -13.40 -2.41
C ALA A 131 -7.35 -12.50 -1.20
N ASP A 132 -7.88 -12.86 -0.02
CA ASP A 132 -7.63 -12.11 1.22
C ASP A 132 -7.75 -13.00 2.46
N ALA A 133 -6.62 -13.49 2.95
CA ALA A 133 -6.55 -14.38 4.10
C ALA A 133 -7.18 -13.80 5.38
N ARG A 134 -7.23 -12.49 5.52
CA ARG A 134 -7.75 -11.79 6.70
C ARG A 134 -9.16 -11.24 6.52
N LYS A 135 -9.70 -11.28 5.31
CA LYS A 135 -11.05 -10.81 4.99
C LYS A 135 -11.32 -9.32 5.31
N PHE A 136 -10.29 -8.48 5.27
CA PHE A 136 -10.38 -7.04 5.56
C PHE A 136 -10.53 -6.18 4.30
N GLY A 137 -10.16 -6.73 3.15
CA GLY A 137 -10.26 -6.07 1.87
C GLY A 137 -11.66 -5.54 1.60
N LYS A 138 -11.76 -4.49 0.80
CA LYS A 138 -13.04 -3.84 0.50
C LYS A 138 -13.17 -3.55 -0.98
N VAL A 139 -14.34 -3.85 -1.49
CA VAL A 139 -14.78 -3.56 -2.86
C VAL A 139 -15.98 -2.64 -2.80
N PHE A 140 -15.96 -1.60 -3.63
CA PHE A 140 -17.05 -0.64 -3.78
C PHE A 140 -17.44 -0.59 -5.25
N LEU A 141 -18.71 -0.43 -5.53
CA LEU A 141 -19.22 -0.02 -6.84
C LEU A 141 -20.06 1.24 -6.63
N MET A 142 -19.75 2.31 -7.33
CA MET A 142 -20.37 3.60 -7.13
C MET A 142 -20.26 4.47 -8.40
N ASP A 143 -21.28 5.28 -8.64
CA ASP A 143 -21.31 6.18 -9.79
C ASP A 143 -20.32 7.34 -9.57
N ASP A 144 -20.28 7.88 -8.35
CA ASP A 144 -19.32 8.90 -7.95
C ASP A 144 -18.33 8.37 -6.89
N PRO A 145 -17.06 8.15 -7.24
CA PRO A 145 -16.04 7.70 -6.30
C PRO A 145 -15.53 8.80 -5.36
N SER A 146 -15.98 10.06 -5.52
CA SER A 146 -15.50 11.19 -4.70
C SER A 146 -15.81 11.00 -3.21
N GLY A 147 -16.92 10.34 -2.86
CA GLY A 147 -17.28 10.03 -1.48
C GLY A 147 -16.24 9.14 -0.75
N VAL A 148 -15.43 8.39 -1.48
CA VAL A 148 -14.34 7.57 -0.93
C VAL A 148 -12.97 8.20 -1.21
N LEU A 149 -12.75 8.65 -2.42
CA LEU A 149 -11.43 9.13 -2.87
C LEU A 149 -11.18 10.62 -2.58
N GLY A 150 -12.23 11.41 -2.42
CA GLY A 150 -12.14 12.87 -2.22
C GLY A 150 -11.51 13.27 -0.88
N ALA A 151 -11.66 12.42 0.16
CA ALA A 151 -11.02 12.65 1.45
C ALA A 151 -9.50 12.40 1.44
N LEU A 152 -8.96 11.75 0.39
CA LEU A 152 -7.54 11.46 0.31
C LEU A 152 -6.72 12.72 0.05
N GLY A 153 -5.62 12.87 0.79
CA GLY A 153 -4.64 13.90 0.58
C GLY A 153 -3.99 13.84 -0.81
N PRO A 154 -3.07 14.76 -1.13
CA PRO A 154 -2.39 14.80 -2.42
C PRO A 154 -1.58 13.53 -2.69
N GLU A 155 -1.45 13.17 -3.97
CA GLU A 155 -0.55 12.12 -4.43
C GLU A 155 0.91 12.59 -4.33
N PRO A 156 1.77 11.89 -3.57
CA PRO A 156 3.14 12.33 -3.34
C PRO A 156 4.02 12.30 -4.60
N MET A 157 3.60 11.54 -5.61
CA MET A 157 4.34 11.40 -6.86
C MET A 157 3.83 12.31 -7.98
N ALA A 158 2.68 12.97 -7.79
CA ALA A 158 2.16 13.93 -8.77
C ALA A 158 3.12 15.12 -8.94
N ASP A 159 3.19 15.65 -10.16
CA ASP A 159 4.07 16.80 -10.48
C ASP A 159 3.62 18.06 -9.73
N GLY A 160 2.32 18.23 -9.53
CA GLY A 160 1.76 19.32 -8.76
C GLY A 160 2.07 19.26 -7.25
N PHE A 161 2.52 18.12 -6.69
CA PHE A 161 2.87 18.01 -5.27
C PHE A 161 4.31 18.48 -5.01
N THR A 162 4.48 19.78 -4.78
CA THR A 162 5.78 20.41 -4.57
C THR A 162 6.22 20.43 -3.10
N ALA A 163 7.51 20.71 -2.87
CA ALA A 163 8.05 20.89 -1.51
C ALA A 163 7.35 22.05 -0.76
N ARG A 164 6.89 23.09 -1.48
CA ARG A 164 6.12 24.21 -0.91
C ARG A 164 4.78 23.72 -0.39
N ILE A 165 4.05 22.95 -1.18
CA ILE A 165 2.76 22.37 -0.76
C ILE A 165 2.92 21.49 0.47
N LEU A 166 3.94 20.60 0.50
CA LEU A 166 4.20 19.79 1.68
C LEU A 166 4.51 20.66 2.92
N ARG A 167 5.37 21.66 2.78
CA ARG A 167 5.71 22.60 3.86
C ARG A 167 4.48 23.29 4.42
N ASP A 168 3.64 23.84 3.55
CA ASP A 168 2.45 24.60 3.96
C ASP A 168 1.42 23.68 4.65
N ARG A 169 1.32 22.43 4.22
CA ARG A 169 0.51 21.41 4.91
C ARG A 169 1.10 21.05 6.28
N LEU A 170 2.41 20.83 6.38
CA LEU A 170 3.10 20.51 7.65
C LEU A 170 2.87 21.59 8.72
N ARG A 171 2.92 22.87 8.34
CA ARG A 171 2.72 24.03 9.24
C ARG A 171 1.32 24.10 9.84
N ARG A 172 0.32 23.53 9.16
CA ARG A 172 -1.09 23.50 9.64
C ARG A 172 -1.37 22.38 10.62
N HIS A 173 -0.40 21.52 10.93
CA HIS A 173 -0.59 20.34 11.77
C HIS A 173 0.47 20.32 12.88
N ALA A 174 0.03 20.37 14.13
CA ALA A 174 0.91 20.30 15.30
C ALA A 174 1.07 18.84 15.79
N ARG A 175 1.47 17.93 14.89
CA ARG A 175 1.56 16.48 15.16
C ARG A 175 2.99 15.96 14.94
N SER A 176 3.32 14.80 15.53
CA SER A 176 4.54 14.07 15.18
C SER A 176 4.53 13.63 13.73
N LEU A 177 5.71 13.66 13.07
CA LEU A 177 5.83 13.36 11.63
C LEU A 177 5.34 11.96 11.27
N LYS A 178 5.71 10.94 12.06
CA LYS A 178 5.35 9.56 11.70
C LYS A 178 3.84 9.34 11.62
N PRO A 179 3.02 9.66 12.64
CA PRO A 179 1.56 9.52 12.55
C PRO A 179 0.95 10.41 11.45
N LEU A 180 1.51 11.60 11.23
CA LEU A 180 1.01 12.50 10.20
C LEU A 180 1.25 11.94 8.79
N LEU A 181 2.41 11.34 8.52
CA LEU A 181 2.72 10.70 7.24
C LEU A 181 1.89 9.43 6.97
N LEU A 182 1.35 8.79 8.01
CA LEU A 182 0.45 7.65 7.88
C LEU A 182 -1.00 8.04 7.61
N ASP A 183 -1.35 9.29 7.86
CA ASP A 183 -2.68 9.83 7.66
C ASP A 183 -2.96 10.03 6.16
N GLN A 184 -3.87 9.22 5.62
CA GLN A 184 -4.17 9.23 4.19
C GLN A 184 -4.87 10.53 3.74
N THR A 185 -5.42 11.31 4.66
CA THR A 185 -5.98 12.64 4.37
C THR A 185 -4.90 13.71 4.28
N PHE A 186 -3.76 13.48 4.97
CA PHE A 186 -2.60 14.37 4.89
C PHE A 186 -1.80 14.12 3.60
N ILE A 187 -1.49 12.88 3.29
CA ILE A 187 -0.77 12.47 2.08
C ILE A 187 -1.21 11.04 1.70
N ALA A 188 -1.65 10.85 0.46
CA ALA A 188 -2.15 9.56 0.03
C ALA A 188 -1.02 8.56 -0.25
N GLY A 189 -1.29 7.29 0.02
CA GLY A 189 -0.45 6.19 -0.42
C GLY A 189 0.72 5.82 0.49
N LEU A 190 1.21 6.70 1.37
CA LEU A 190 2.25 6.34 2.33
C LEU A 190 1.70 5.42 3.41
N GLY A 191 2.51 4.46 3.81
CA GLY A 191 2.26 3.61 4.96
C GLY A 191 3.51 3.44 5.81
N ASN A 192 3.58 2.34 6.54
CA ASN A 192 4.59 2.15 7.58
C ASN A 192 6.01 2.03 7.04
N ILE A 193 6.18 1.34 5.90
CA ILE A 193 7.46 1.12 5.24
C ILE A 193 8.01 2.46 4.74
N TYR A 194 7.24 3.07 3.83
CA TYR A 194 7.72 4.25 3.11
C TYR A 194 7.82 5.49 3.99
N ALA A 195 7.06 5.56 5.10
CA ALA A 195 7.22 6.62 6.08
C ALA A 195 8.56 6.50 6.87
N ASP A 196 8.95 5.30 7.34
CA ASP A 196 10.24 5.10 8.01
C ASP A 196 11.40 5.39 7.05
N GLU A 197 11.33 4.85 5.84
CA GLU A 197 12.33 5.04 4.79
C GLU A 197 12.48 6.52 4.37
N ALA A 198 11.38 7.24 4.26
CA ALA A 198 11.36 8.67 3.93
C ALA A 198 11.98 9.52 5.06
N LEU A 199 11.60 9.25 6.30
CA LEU A 199 12.14 9.96 7.47
C LEU A 199 13.65 9.73 7.64
N HIS A 200 14.13 8.50 7.40
CA HIS A 200 15.57 8.22 7.41
C HIS A 200 16.32 8.99 6.32
N ARG A 201 15.80 9.01 5.09
CA ARG A 201 16.39 9.78 3.97
C ARG A 201 16.41 11.28 4.25
N ALA A 202 15.37 11.78 4.92
CA ALA A 202 15.26 13.18 5.32
C ALA A 202 16.10 13.57 6.54
N ARG A 203 16.66 12.57 7.26
CA ARG A 203 17.34 12.74 8.55
C ARG A 203 16.46 13.44 9.60
N LEU A 204 15.20 13.01 9.67
CA LEU A 204 14.22 13.55 10.60
C LEU A 204 13.75 12.48 11.58
N HIS A 205 13.75 12.81 12.88
CA HIS A 205 13.25 11.90 13.92
C HIS A 205 11.74 11.67 13.76
N PRO A 206 11.22 10.44 13.93
CA PRO A 206 9.79 10.14 13.76
C PRO A 206 8.84 10.95 14.64
N LEU A 207 9.31 11.36 15.82
CA LEU A 207 8.56 12.18 16.78
C LEU A 207 8.74 13.69 16.56
N ARG A 208 9.56 14.14 15.59
CA ARG A 208 9.70 15.55 15.27
C ARG A 208 8.34 16.16 14.95
N ARG A 209 8.01 17.30 15.56
CA ARG A 209 6.76 18.03 15.30
C ARG A 209 6.76 18.63 13.89
N SER A 210 5.66 18.48 13.19
CA SER A 210 5.49 18.93 11.80
C SER A 210 5.54 20.45 11.66
N ASP A 211 4.92 21.18 12.59
CA ASP A 211 4.89 22.66 12.62
C ASP A 211 6.24 23.31 12.97
N ARG A 212 7.19 22.52 13.46
CA ARG A 212 8.53 22.99 13.87
C ARG A 212 9.62 22.68 12.84
N LEU A 213 9.26 22.26 11.65
CA LEU A 213 10.23 22.01 10.57
C LEU A 213 10.64 23.33 9.92
N SER A 214 11.95 23.50 9.70
CA SER A 214 12.46 24.55 8.82
C SER A 214 12.08 24.26 7.37
N ASP A 215 12.17 25.26 6.50
CA ASP A 215 11.90 25.10 5.06
C ASP A 215 12.83 24.06 4.42
N GLU A 216 14.09 24.00 4.85
CA GLU A 216 15.04 23.01 4.37
C GLU A 216 14.72 21.60 4.89
N GLU A 217 14.27 21.45 6.14
CA GLU A 217 13.80 20.16 6.68
C GLU A 217 12.56 19.67 5.93
N ALA A 218 11.62 20.55 5.63
CA ALA A 218 10.43 20.21 4.83
C ALA A 218 10.80 19.80 3.39
N ARG A 219 11.78 20.50 2.77
CA ARG A 219 12.30 20.18 1.45
C ARG A 219 13.02 18.82 1.45
N ARG A 220 13.82 18.51 2.48
CA ARG A 220 14.45 17.19 2.63
C ARG A 220 13.41 16.10 2.82
N LEU A 221 12.35 16.34 3.58
CA LEU A 221 11.25 15.38 3.76
C LEU A 221 10.55 15.10 2.44
N TRP A 222 10.22 16.12 1.66
CA TRP A 222 9.64 15.97 0.34
C TRP A 222 10.52 15.12 -0.60
N ARG A 223 11.83 15.42 -0.64
CA ARG A 223 12.79 14.61 -1.43
C ARG A 223 12.86 13.17 -0.90
N GLY A 224 12.87 12.99 0.42
CA GLY A 224 12.91 11.68 1.09
C GLY A 224 11.71 10.81 0.77
N ILE A 225 10.49 11.38 0.79
CA ILE A 225 9.24 10.71 0.41
C ILE A 225 9.33 10.24 -1.05
N ARG A 226 9.61 11.15 -1.98
CA ARG A 226 9.68 10.81 -3.40
C ARG A 226 10.79 9.81 -3.72
N ALA A 227 11.93 9.90 -3.05
CA ALA A 227 13.04 8.96 -3.22
C ALA A 227 12.70 7.55 -2.71
N ALA A 228 12.05 7.45 -1.54
CA ALA A 228 11.62 6.15 -1.00
C ALA A 228 10.58 5.49 -1.93
N LEU A 229 9.57 6.26 -2.37
CA LEU A 229 8.53 5.76 -3.28
C LEU A 229 9.08 5.38 -4.65
N ARG A 230 9.97 6.19 -5.25
CA ARG A 230 10.61 5.84 -6.54
C ARG A 230 11.41 4.55 -6.44
N GLN A 231 12.13 4.35 -5.34
CA GLN A 231 12.86 3.11 -5.13
C GLN A 231 11.90 1.92 -4.98
N GLY A 232 10.81 2.07 -4.18
CA GLY A 232 9.77 1.05 -4.11
C GLY A 232 9.18 0.71 -5.48
N LEU A 233 8.85 1.73 -6.29
CA LEU A 233 8.31 1.52 -7.64
C LEU A 233 9.29 0.81 -8.59
N ARG A 234 10.61 1.10 -8.49
CA ARG A 234 11.63 0.43 -9.30
C ARG A 234 11.77 -1.05 -8.96
N HIS A 235 11.52 -1.41 -7.72
CA HIS A 235 11.60 -2.77 -7.18
C HIS A 235 10.23 -3.44 -7.07
N ASN A 236 9.23 -2.94 -7.78
CA ASN A 236 7.86 -3.45 -7.78
C ASN A 236 7.23 -3.56 -6.39
N GLY A 237 7.60 -2.67 -5.43
CA GLY A 237 7.16 -2.74 -4.05
C GLY A 237 7.92 -3.76 -3.22
N ALA A 238 7.46 -4.00 -2.00
CA ALA A 238 8.03 -4.97 -1.06
C ALA A 238 7.19 -6.24 -1.01
N SER A 239 7.82 -7.40 -1.22
CA SER A 239 7.22 -8.71 -0.93
C SER A 239 7.51 -9.06 0.51
N ILE A 240 6.56 -8.82 1.38
CA ILE A 240 6.69 -9.11 2.80
C ILE A 240 5.52 -9.97 3.22
N ASP A 241 5.83 -11.08 3.84
CA ASP A 241 4.86 -12.11 4.19
C ASP A 241 4.19 -12.70 2.93
N TRP A 242 3.11 -13.35 3.00
CA TRP A 242 2.45 -14.17 2.00
C TRP A 242 1.63 -13.41 0.95
N VAL A 243 1.56 -12.08 1.05
CA VAL A 243 0.49 -11.30 0.43
C VAL A 243 0.83 -10.80 -0.94
N TYR A 244 2.02 -10.26 -1.13
CA TYR A 244 2.48 -9.73 -2.40
C TYR A 244 3.85 -10.30 -2.75
N ARG A 245 3.95 -11.02 -3.86
CA ARG A 245 5.15 -11.81 -4.21
C ARG A 245 5.97 -11.24 -5.36
N GLY A 246 5.55 -10.13 -5.93
CA GLY A 246 6.19 -9.56 -7.13
C GLY A 246 7.29 -8.54 -6.88
N GLY A 247 7.52 -8.12 -5.62
CA GLY A 247 8.42 -7.04 -5.28
C GLY A 247 9.73 -7.49 -4.64
N ASP A 248 10.74 -6.64 -4.73
CA ASP A 248 12.10 -6.85 -4.22
C ASP A 248 12.58 -5.72 -3.28
N PHE A 249 11.74 -4.74 -2.99
CA PHE A 249 12.15 -3.57 -2.20
C PHE A 249 12.56 -3.90 -0.76
N GLN A 250 12.13 -5.02 -0.18
CA GLN A 250 12.57 -5.48 1.15
C GLN A 250 14.09 -5.66 1.25
N ASN A 251 14.76 -6.00 0.17
CA ASN A 251 16.22 -6.14 0.13
C ASN A 251 16.95 -4.78 0.06
N HIS A 252 16.21 -3.68 -0.09
CA HIS A 252 16.72 -2.31 -0.23
C HIS A 252 16.33 -1.39 0.93
N PHE A 253 15.75 -1.94 2.00
CA PHE A 253 15.41 -1.17 3.18
C PHE A 253 16.65 -0.58 3.85
N ARG A 254 16.56 0.69 4.24
CA ARG A 254 17.61 1.36 5.01
C ARG A 254 17.43 1.21 6.51
N VAL A 255 16.19 1.26 6.98
CA VAL A 255 15.86 1.16 8.41
C VAL A 255 14.70 0.23 8.70
N TYR A 256 13.72 0.11 7.80
CA TYR A 256 12.53 -0.68 8.05
C TYR A 256 12.89 -2.14 8.30
N GLN A 257 12.35 -2.73 9.40
CA GLN A 257 12.65 -4.11 9.86
C GLN A 257 14.12 -4.44 10.15
N ARG A 258 15.00 -3.45 10.21
CA ARG A 258 16.44 -3.64 10.42
C ARG A 258 16.90 -3.30 11.84
N THR A 259 16.04 -3.55 12.83
CA THR A 259 16.37 -3.31 14.26
C THR A 259 17.63 -4.05 14.68
N GLY A 260 18.59 -3.34 15.28
CA GLY A 260 19.88 -3.91 15.72
C GLY A 260 20.95 -3.97 14.62
N GLU A 261 20.57 -3.88 13.35
CA GLU A 261 21.52 -3.85 12.23
C GLU A 261 22.22 -2.48 12.10
N PRO A 262 23.39 -2.44 11.46
CA PRO A 262 24.09 -1.18 11.22
C PRO A 262 23.35 -0.31 10.19
N CYS A 263 23.23 0.96 10.49
CA CYS A 263 22.72 1.96 9.55
C CYS A 263 23.63 2.02 8.30
N PRO A 264 23.07 2.01 7.08
CA PRO A 264 23.88 2.04 5.85
C PRO A 264 24.65 3.35 5.66
N VAL A 265 24.33 4.41 6.42
CA VAL A 265 24.97 5.73 6.30
C VAL A 265 26.06 5.94 7.36
N CYS A 266 25.79 5.64 8.65
CA CYS A 266 26.69 5.98 9.75
C CYS A 266 27.07 4.79 10.64
N ARG A 267 26.65 3.58 10.31
CA ARG A 267 26.91 2.32 11.02
C ARG A 267 26.31 2.22 12.42
N THR A 268 25.72 3.27 12.98
CA THR A 268 25.00 3.22 14.25
C THR A 268 23.86 2.18 14.18
N ARG A 269 23.64 1.43 15.24
CA ARG A 269 22.57 0.42 15.28
C ARG A 269 21.19 1.07 15.16
N ILE A 270 20.39 0.56 14.23
CA ILE A 270 19.01 0.98 14.02
C ILE A 270 18.18 0.62 15.25
N ARG A 271 17.35 1.55 15.71
CA ARG A 271 16.43 1.36 16.84
C ARG A 271 14.99 1.23 16.36
N ARG A 272 14.19 0.56 17.18
CA ARG A 272 12.74 0.47 17.02
C ARG A 272 12.04 1.08 18.23
N ILE A 273 11.05 1.92 17.97
CA ILE A 273 10.13 2.48 18.96
C ILE A 273 8.68 2.22 18.49
N VAL A 274 7.71 2.52 19.34
CA VAL A 274 6.29 2.49 18.96
C VAL A 274 5.81 3.94 18.90
N VAL A 275 5.28 4.34 17.74
CA VAL A 275 4.72 5.68 17.52
C VAL A 275 3.33 5.53 16.88
N GLY A 276 2.29 6.06 17.53
CA GLY A 276 0.92 5.95 17.05
C GLY A 276 0.50 4.49 16.80
N GLN A 277 0.80 3.60 17.74
CA GLN A 277 0.54 2.14 17.70
C GLN A 277 1.24 1.42 16.52
N ARG A 278 2.25 2.04 15.90
CA ARG A 278 3.02 1.44 14.80
C ARG A 278 4.48 1.28 15.18
N GLY A 279 5.03 0.08 14.94
CA GLY A 279 6.47 -0.13 15.01
C GLY A 279 7.17 0.79 14.04
N THR A 280 8.14 1.56 14.53
CA THR A 280 8.83 2.63 13.81
C THR A 280 10.33 2.43 13.93
N HIS A 281 11.02 2.34 12.81
CA HIS A 281 12.45 2.07 12.74
C HIS A 281 13.19 3.34 12.34
N TYR A 282 14.30 3.63 13.03
CA TYR A 282 15.08 4.83 12.75
C TYR A 282 16.54 4.66 13.20
N CYS A 283 17.43 5.46 12.63
CA CYS A 283 18.83 5.56 13.07
C CYS A 283 18.96 6.73 14.06
N PRO A 284 19.33 6.50 15.34
CA PRO A 284 19.39 7.60 16.32
C PRO A 284 20.47 8.64 16.04
N SER A 285 21.53 8.28 15.31
CA SER A 285 22.57 9.23 14.90
C SER A 285 22.15 10.07 13.68
N CYS A 286 21.61 9.42 12.62
CA CYS A 286 21.17 10.16 11.44
C CYS A 286 19.88 10.97 11.68
N GLN A 287 19.06 10.53 12.63
CA GLN A 287 17.75 11.11 12.97
C GLN A 287 17.70 11.48 14.45
N PRO A 288 18.53 12.43 14.90
CA PRO A 288 18.58 12.78 16.32
C PRO A 288 17.25 13.39 16.77
N GLU A 289 16.84 13.05 17.99
CA GLU A 289 15.72 13.70 18.65
C GLU A 289 16.13 15.11 19.04
N ARG A 290 15.71 16.10 18.29
CA ARG A 290 15.86 17.49 18.72
C ARG A 290 14.80 17.81 19.77
N ARG A 291 15.22 17.82 21.03
CA ARG A 291 14.40 18.35 22.13
C ARG A 291 14.22 19.85 21.87
N ARG A 292 13.05 20.24 21.42
CA ARG A 292 12.28 21.49 21.50
C ARG A 292 11.40 21.72 20.29
#